data_77dd7ab7a5a0bb0e10d6bf5ecadf5259
#
_entry.id   77dd7ab7a5a0bb0e10d6bf5ecadf5259
#
_cell.length_a   1.000
_cell.length_b   1.000
_cell.length_c   1.000
_cell.angle_alpha   90.00
_cell.angle_beta   90.00
_cell.angle_gamma   90.00
#
_symmetry.space_group_name_H-M   'P 1'
#
loop_
_entity.id
_entity.type
_entity.pdbx_description
1 polymer ?
#
loop_
_entity_poly.entity_id
_entity_poly.type
_entity_poly.pdbx_seq_one_letter_code
_entity_poly.pdbx_strand_id
1 'polypeptide(L)'
;MSKTEDAFKALYDIVVRLRAPDGCPWDREQTPMSLRGDLIEETYECVEAIDQKDPAHIGEELGDIFLLVTMLAYMHEQEGSFTVADALTGVSEKLIRRHPHVFGEVKVKDSAEVLDNWAKIKVEQEGRKPKDSILDEVSRGLPPLDRAWKLQKKAAKAGFDWSEVKDVIGKIEEELGEVNEVLAHSNTVETAAGTVPGAIADSVIGKTASKEALEGELGDLLFSVVNLCRFLHVEPSVALQRTNVKFENRFKHVEKRMKETNQEMKQGNLAVMDKYWEEAKTVSKA
;
A
#
# COMPACT_ATOMS: atom_id res chain seq x y z
N MET A 1 -26.47 -21.72 -16.34
CA MET A 1 -25.50 -21.06 -15.45
C MET A 1 -26.07 -19.69 -15.02
N SER A 2 -25.66 -19.13 -13.89
CA SER A 2 -26.08 -17.78 -13.51
C SER A 2 -25.37 -16.75 -14.39
N LYS A 3 -25.93 -15.51 -14.48
CA LYS A 3 -25.25 -14.41 -15.22
C LYS A 3 -23.83 -14.19 -14.76
N THR A 4 -23.54 -14.42 -13.47
CA THR A 4 -22.21 -14.28 -12.88
C THR A 4 -21.26 -15.38 -13.36
N GLU A 5 -21.71 -16.63 -13.40
CA GLU A 5 -20.91 -17.75 -13.93
C GLU A 5 -20.56 -17.52 -15.40
N ASP A 6 -21.54 -17.08 -16.19
CA ASP A 6 -21.34 -16.77 -17.62
C ASP A 6 -20.32 -15.62 -17.80
N ALA A 7 -20.37 -14.59 -16.96
CA ALA A 7 -19.42 -13.46 -17.01
C ALA A 7 -17.99 -13.89 -16.64
N PHE A 8 -17.79 -14.70 -15.59
CA PHE A 8 -16.47 -15.25 -15.24
C PHE A 8 -15.90 -16.10 -16.37
N LYS A 9 -16.75 -16.97 -16.95
CA LYS A 9 -16.35 -17.79 -18.10
C LYS A 9 -15.98 -16.93 -19.30
N ALA A 10 -16.76 -15.90 -19.61
CA ALA A 10 -16.48 -14.99 -20.72
C ALA A 10 -15.14 -14.26 -20.54
N LEU A 11 -14.82 -13.76 -19.34
CA LEU A 11 -13.54 -13.13 -19.05
C LEU A 11 -12.38 -14.11 -19.26
N TYR A 12 -12.51 -15.34 -18.74
CA TYR A 12 -11.49 -16.38 -18.94
C TYR A 12 -11.30 -16.68 -20.44
N ASP A 13 -12.38 -16.89 -21.19
CA ASP A 13 -12.32 -17.17 -22.63
C ASP A 13 -11.66 -16.03 -23.42
N ILE A 14 -11.91 -14.76 -23.02
CA ILE A 14 -11.25 -13.59 -23.60
C ILE A 14 -9.74 -13.62 -23.33
N VAL A 15 -9.31 -13.86 -22.10
CA VAL A 15 -7.89 -13.98 -21.75
C VAL A 15 -7.19 -15.09 -22.53
N VAL A 16 -7.83 -16.28 -22.64
CA VAL A 16 -7.34 -17.39 -23.47
C VAL A 16 -7.17 -16.94 -24.92
N ARG A 17 -8.15 -16.23 -25.48
CA ARG A 17 -8.12 -15.75 -26.86
C ARG A 17 -7.05 -14.68 -27.09
N LEU A 18 -6.88 -13.73 -26.17
CA LEU A 18 -5.84 -12.70 -26.25
C LEU A 18 -4.44 -13.31 -26.28
N ARG A 19 -4.21 -14.37 -25.53
CA ARG A 19 -2.90 -15.05 -25.43
C ARG A 19 -2.72 -16.22 -26.38
N ALA A 20 -3.69 -16.50 -27.25
CA ALA A 20 -3.57 -17.52 -28.29
C ALA A 20 -2.44 -17.19 -29.31
N PRO A 21 -1.88 -18.17 -30.05
CA PRO A 21 -0.81 -17.92 -31.03
C PRO A 21 -1.11 -16.81 -32.05
N ASP A 22 -2.37 -16.65 -32.41
CA ASP A 22 -2.93 -15.64 -33.29
C ASP A 22 -3.68 -14.52 -32.53
N GLY A 23 -3.46 -14.41 -31.21
CA GLY A 23 -4.04 -13.40 -30.33
C GLY A 23 -3.31 -12.06 -30.39
N CYS A 24 -3.49 -11.25 -29.36
CA CYS A 24 -2.88 -9.93 -29.25
C CYS A 24 -1.36 -10.07 -29.01
N PRO A 25 -0.49 -9.45 -29.83
CA PRO A 25 0.97 -9.50 -29.63
C PRO A 25 1.38 -8.97 -28.27
N TRP A 26 0.79 -7.87 -27.82
CA TRP A 26 1.11 -7.25 -26.54
C TRP A 26 0.79 -8.16 -25.35
N ASP A 27 -0.43 -8.74 -25.30
CA ASP A 27 -0.83 -9.66 -24.24
C ASP A 27 0.02 -10.94 -24.21
N ARG A 28 0.45 -11.41 -25.36
CA ARG A 28 1.32 -12.60 -25.48
C ARG A 28 2.73 -12.37 -24.94
N GLU A 29 3.25 -11.15 -25.04
CA GLU A 29 4.57 -10.78 -24.53
C GLU A 29 4.58 -10.60 -23.02
N GLN A 30 3.40 -10.40 -22.39
CA GLN A 30 3.31 -10.22 -20.94
C GLN A 30 3.75 -11.47 -20.17
N THR A 31 4.40 -11.22 -19.05
CA THR A 31 4.87 -12.21 -18.09
C THR A 31 4.34 -11.88 -16.70
N PRO A 32 4.33 -12.82 -15.73
CA PRO A 32 3.97 -12.49 -14.35
C PRO A 32 4.83 -11.37 -13.76
N MET A 33 6.08 -11.24 -14.22
CA MET A 33 6.98 -10.19 -13.75
C MET A 33 6.64 -8.81 -14.35
N SER A 34 6.18 -8.74 -15.59
CA SER A 34 5.77 -7.46 -16.19
C SER A 34 4.46 -6.94 -15.58
N LEU A 35 3.47 -7.79 -15.34
CA LEU A 35 2.14 -7.40 -14.84
C LEU A 35 2.07 -7.12 -13.33
N ARG A 36 3.15 -7.36 -12.57
CA ARG A 36 3.12 -7.13 -11.13
C ARG A 36 2.95 -5.65 -10.76
N GLY A 37 3.46 -4.75 -11.61
CA GLY A 37 3.31 -3.30 -11.45
C GLY A 37 1.86 -2.89 -11.62
N ASP A 38 1.27 -3.32 -12.72
CA ASP A 38 -0.11 -3.03 -13.09
C ASP A 38 -1.09 -3.54 -12.01
N LEU A 39 -0.86 -4.76 -11.47
CA LEU A 39 -1.68 -5.27 -10.36
C LEU A 39 -1.64 -4.40 -9.10
N ILE A 40 -0.51 -3.76 -8.82
CA ILE A 40 -0.38 -2.83 -7.70
C ILE A 40 -1.11 -1.52 -8.03
N GLU A 41 -0.96 -1.02 -9.25
CA GLU A 41 -1.56 0.21 -9.74
C GLU A 41 -3.09 0.12 -9.68
N GLU A 42 -3.71 -0.87 -10.32
CA GLU A 42 -5.16 -1.09 -10.28
C GLU A 42 -5.69 -1.28 -8.86
N THR A 43 -4.89 -1.92 -7.98
CA THR A 43 -5.26 -2.05 -6.57
C THR A 43 -5.33 -0.68 -5.87
N TYR A 44 -4.41 0.24 -6.17
CA TYR A 44 -4.43 1.59 -5.60
C TYR A 44 -5.52 2.47 -6.23
N GLU A 45 -5.81 2.33 -7.52
CA GLU A 45 -6.90 3.02 -8.19
C GLU A 45 -8.26 2.58 -7.64
N CYS A 46 -8.43 1.29 -7.39
CA CYS A 46 -9.61 0.76 -6.70
C CYS A 46 -9.75 1.34 -5.27
N VAL A 47 -8.65 1.46 -4.52
CA VAL A 47 -8.67 2.08 -3.18
C VAL A 47 -9.05 3.56 -3.28
N GLU A 48 -8.55 4.28 -4.27
CA GLU A 48 -8.92 5.68 -4.52
C GLU A 48 -10.42 5.82 -4.86
N ALA A 49 -10.93 4.99 -5.75
CA ALA A 49 -12.35 4.95 -6.11
C ALA A 49 -13.26 4.68 -4.90
N ILE A 50 -12.83 3.77 -3.99
CA ILE A 50 -13.52 3.50 -2.72
C ILE A 50 -13.54 4.75 -1.83
N ASP A 51 -12.41 5.46 -1.72
CA ASP A 51 -12.29 6.69 -0.92
C ASP A 51 -13.16 7.83 -1.48
N GLN A 52 -13.27 7.90 -2.81
CA GLN A 52 -14.14 8.86 -3.51
C GLN A 52 -15.62 8.46 -3.43
N LYS A 53 -15.93 7.23 -3.02
CA LYS A 53 -17.28 6.65 -2.97
C LYS A 53 -17.97 6.68 -4.34
N ASP A 54 -17.22 6.40 -5.40
CA ASP A 54 -17.72 6.31 -6.76
C ASP A 54 -17.98 4.84 -7.16
N PRO A 55 -19.24 4.34 -7.11
CA PRO A 55 -19.53 2.96 -7.43
C PRO A 55 -19.23 2.56 -8.88
N ALA A 56 -19.29 3.50 -9.82
CA ALA A 56 -19.00 3.21 -11.22
C ALA A 56 -17.51 2.98 -11.42
N HIS A 57 -16.68 3.87 -10.87
CA HIS A 57 -15.22 3.75 -10.88
C HIS A 57 -14.75 2.52 -10.08
N ILE A 58 -15.31 2.25 -8.89
CA ILE A 58 -15.02 1.00 -8.15
C ILE A 58 -15.30 -0.25 -9.01
N GLY A 59 -16.39 -0.25 -9.79
CA GLY A 59 -16.75 -1.36 -10.66
C GLY A 59 -15.75 -1.54 -11.82
N GLU A 60 -15.23 -0.46 -12.37
CA GLU A 60 -14.19 -0.43 -13.40
C GLU A 60 -12.89 -1.05 -12.86
N GLU A 61 -12.34 -0.50 -11.78
CA GLU A 61 -11.07 -0.95 -11.18
C GLU A 61 -11.12 -2.40 -10.67
N LEU A 62 -12.27 -2.83 -10.12
CA LEU A 62 -12.46 -4.25 -9.79
C LEU A 62 -12.46 -5.14 -11.03
N GLY A 63 -12.97 -4.65 -12.17
CA GLY A 63 -12.90 -5.34 -13.46
C GLY A 63 -11.47 -5.54 -13.93
N ASP A 64 -10.62 -4.52 -13.82
CA ASP A 64 -9.22 -4.56 -14.22
C ASP A 64 -8.40 -5.46 -13.29
N ILE A 65 -8.66 -5.44 -11.99
CA ILE A 65 -8.11 -6.43 -11.06
C ILE A 65 -8.52 -7.86 -11.45
N PHE A 66 -9.80 -8.11 -11.80
CA PHE A 66 -10.25 -9.42 -12.26
C PHE A 66 -9.54 -9.87 -13.55
N LEU A 67 -9.33 -8.95 -14.49
CA LEU A 67 -8.55 -9.20 -15.70
C LEU A 67 -7.14 -9.63 -15.37
N LEU A 68 -6.41 -8.83 -14.57
CA LEU A 68 -5.01 -9.08 -14.21
C LEU A 68 -4.82 -10.39 -13.46
N VAL A 69 -5.66 -10.68 -12.45
CA VAL A 69 -5.54 -11.94 -11.71
C VAL A 69 -5.91 -13.15 -12.56
N THR A 70 -6.85 -13.03 -13.50
CA THR A 70 -7.19 -14.09 -14.45
C THR A 70 -6.06 -14.31 -15.43
N MET A 71 -5.45 -13.25 -15.96
CA MET A 71 -4.32 -13.34 -16.88
C MET A 71 -3.10 -13.97 -16.21
N LEU A 72 -2.75 -13.54 -15.00
CA LEU A 72 -1.66 -14.13 -14.22
C LEU A 72 -1.88 -15.62 -13.97
N ALA A 73 -3.09 -16.01 -13.56
CA ALA A 73 -3.41 -17.41 -13.32
C ALA A 73 -3.35 -18.23 -14.62
N TYR A 74 -3.83 -17.69 -15.76
CA TYR A 74 -3.76 -18.36 -17.05
C TYR A 74 -2.31 -18.48 -17.57
N MET A 75 -1.41 -17.52 -17.30
CA MET A 75 0.01 -17.68 -17.63
C MET A 75 0.61 -18.91 -16.94
N HIS A 76 0.28 -19.15 -15.66
CA HIS A 76 0.71 -20.34 -14.94
C HIS A 76 0.05 -21.63 -15.47
N GLU A 77 -1.18 -21.54 -15.98
CA GLU A 77 -1.83 -22.66 -16.68
C GLU A 77 -1.11 -23.00 -17.99
N GLN A 78 -0.68 -21.99 -18.76
CA GLN A 78 0.14 -22.18 -19.97
C GLN A 78 1.51 -22.83 -19.67
N GLU A 79 2.08 -22.56 -18.51
CA GLU A 79 3.33 -23.15 -18.03
C GLU A 79 3.14 -24.55 -17.40
N GLY A 80 1.90 -24.97 -17.20
CA GLY A 80 1.59 -26.26 -16.56
C GLY A 80 1.80 -26.29 -15.03
N SER A 81 1.90 -25.12 -14.38
CA SER A 81 2.11 -25.02 -12.94
C SER A 81 0.82 -25.30 -12.14
N PHE A 82 -0.26 -24.61 -12.47
CA PHE A 82 -1.61 -24.78 -11.95
C PHE A 82 -2.61 -24.11 -12.90
N THR A 83 -3.89 -24.49 -12.80
CA THR A 83 -4.96 -23.91 -13.62
C THR A 83 -5.69 -22.78 -12.88
N VAL A 84 -6.41 -21.93 -13.65
CA VAL A 84 -7.34 -20.93 -13.05
C VAL A 84 -8.35 -21.63 -12.14
N ALA A 85 -8.84 -22.81 -12.55
CA ALA A 85 -9.76 -23.62 -11.75
C ALA A 85 -9.12 -24.07 -10.42
N ASP A 86 -7.85 -24.49 -10.42
CA ASP A 86 -7.14 -24.88 -9.19
C ASP A 86 -7.03 -23.71 -8.21
N ALA A 87 -6.71 -22.52 -8.71
CA ALA A 87 -6.62 -21.31 -7.88
C ALA A 87 -7.97 -20.97 -7.22
N LEU A 88 -9.06 -20.99 -8.00
CA LEU A 88 -10.42 -20.72 -7.51
C LEU A 88 -10.91 -21.81 -6.55
N THR A 89 -10.69 -23.08 -6.88
CA THR A 89 -11.06 -24.21 -6.01
C THR A 89 -10.29 -24.16 -4.70
N GLY A 90 -8.98 -23.93 -4.75
CA GLY A 90 -8.13 -23.86 -3.57
C GLY A 90 -8.53 -22.74 -2.61
N VAL A 91 -8.91 -21.55 -3.11
CA VAL A 91 -9.40 -20.48 -2.23
C VAL A 91 -10.78 -20.81 -1.66
N SER A 92 -11.67 -21.41 -2.45
CA SER A 92 -13.01 -21.81 -2.01
C SER A 92 -12.96 -22.85 -0.90
N GLU A 93 -12.20 -23.91 -1.08
CA GLU A 93 -12.00 -24.96 -0.06
C GLU A 93 -11.37 -24.38 1.21
N LYS A 94 -10.39 -23.48 1.05
CA LYS A 94 -9.78 -22.76 2.18
C LYS A 94 -10.80 -21.94 2.94
N LEU A 95 -11.70 -21.23 2.26
CA LEU A 95 -12.75 -20.42 2.89
C LEU A 95 -13.76 -21.31 3.63
N ILE A 96 -14.23 -22.40 3.00
CA ILE A 96 -15.15 -23.35 3.63
C ILE A 96 -14.52 -23.92 4.91
N ARG A 97 -13.29 -24.40 4.83
CA ARG A 97 -12.58 -24.99 5.98
C ARG A 97 -12.37 -23.99 7.11
N ARG A 98 -12.10 -22.73 6.80
CA ARG A 98 -11.85 -21.69 7.80
C ARG A 98 -13.10 -21.04 8.40
N HIS A 99 -14.28 -21.34 7.84
CA HIS A 99 -15.54 -20.81 8.32
C HIS A 99 -16.50 -21.92 8.75
N PRO A 100 -16.10 -22.83 9.67
CA PRO A 100 -16.96 -23.92 10.12
C PRO A 100 -18.22 -23.44 10.85
N HIS A 101 -18.26 -22.18 11.25
CA HIS A 101 -19.43 -21.51 11.82
C HIS A 101 -20.44 -21.04 10.74
N VAL A 102 -20.07 -21.07 9.45
CA VAL A 102 -20.95 -20.74 8.32
C VAL A 102 -21.30 -22.01 7.53
N PHE A 103 -20.30 -22.87 7.29
CA PHE A 103 -20.42 -24.05 6.43
C PHE A 103 -20.52 -25.38 7.22
N GLY A 104 -20.48 -25.34 8.55
CA GLY A 104 -20.56 -26.48 9.45
C GLY A 104 -21.43 -26.17 10.68
N GLU A 105 -21.17 -26.86 11.80
CA GLU A 105 -22.00 -26.81 13.00
C GLU A 105 -21.39 -25.98 14.15
N VAL A 106 -20.18 -25.45 13.98
CA VAL A 106 -19.48 -24.66 15.00
C VAL A 106 -20.23 -23.34 15.23
N LYS A 107 -20.42 -22.98 16.49
CA LYS A 107 -21.00 -21.67 16.86
C LYS A 107 -19.91 -20.76 17.38
N VAL A 108 -19.97 -19.48 17.04
CA VAL A 108 -19.07 -18.43 17.49
C VAL A 108 -19.88 -17.26 18.05
N LYS A 109 -19.34 -16.60 19.06
CA LYS A 109 -20.02 -15.47 19.74
C LYS A 109 -19.75 -14.14 19.06
N ASP A 110 -18.51 -13.96 18.56
CA ASP A 110 -18.03 -12.71 18.01
C ASP A 110 -16.87 -12.92 17.03
N SER A 111 -16.39 -11.84 16.44
CA SER A 111 -15.28 -11.85 15.49
C SER A 111 -13.94 -12.25 16.13
N ALA A 112 -13.75 -12.05 17.43
CA ALA A 112 -12.52 -12.45 18.11
C ALA A 112 -12.41 -13.99 18.16
N GLU A 113 -13.52 -14.67 18.51
CA GLU A 113 -13.58 -16.13 18.50
C GLU A 113 -13.38 -16.71 17.08
N VAL A 114 -13.85 -16.03 16.02
CA VAL A 114 -13.58 -16.42 14.64
C VAL A 114 -12.07 -16.37 14.35
N LEU A 115 -11.39 -15.30 14.75
CA LEU A 115 -9.95 -15.14 14.52
C LEU A 115 -9.12 -16.19 15.27
N ASP A 116 -9.52 -16.54 16.49
CA ASP A 116 -8.87 -17.60 17.27
C ASP A 116 -9.07 -18.98 16.65
N ASN A 117 -10.28 -19.26 16.16
CA ASN A 117 -10.57 -20.51 15.43
C ASN A 117 -9.75 -20.59 14.13
N TRP A 118 -9.59 -19.50 13.40
CA TRP A 118 -8.73 -19.48 12.22
C TRP A 118 -7.26 -19.78 12.56
N ALA A 119 -6.77 -19.28 13.69
CA ALA A 119 -5.40 -19.56 14.13
C ALA A 119 -5.22 -21.07 14.42
N LYS A 120 -6.18 -21.70 15.11
CA LYS A 120 -6.19 -23.15 15.39
C LYS A 120 -6.26 -23.98 14.11
N ILE A 121 -7.18 -23.66 13.20
CA ILE A 121 -7.36 -24.39 11.92
C ILE A 121 -6.08 -24.36 11.08
N LYS A 122 -5.37 -23.21 11.04
CA LYS A 122 -4.10 -23.10 10.31
C LYS A 122 -3.02 -24.05 10.85
N VAL A 123 -2.98 -24.31 12.13
CA VAL A 123 -2.00 -25.21 12.75
C VAL A 123 -2.46 -26.67 12.65
N GLU A 124 -3.69 -26.94 13.07
CA GLU A 124 -4.20 -28.31 13.26
C GLU A 124 -4.60 -28.98 11.94
N GLN A 125 -5.23 -28.24 11.03
CA GLN A 125 -5.77 -28.81 9.79
C GLN A 125 -4.93 -28.50 8.55
N GLU A 126 -4.27 -27.34 8.50
CA GLU A 126 -3.41 -26.96 7.38
C GLU A 126 -1.94 -27.35 7.56
N GLY A 127 -1.61 -27.98 8.69
CA GLY A 127 -0.27 -28.48 8.97
C GLY A 127 0.83 -27.39 8.97
N ARG A 128 0.43 -26.12 9.19
CA ARG A 128 1.41 -25.03 9.26
C ARG A 128 2.30 -25.26 10.48
N LYS A 129 3.55 -25.57 10.22
CA LYS A 129 4.55 -25.68 11.30
C LYS A 129 4.55 -24.37 12.10
N PRO A 130 4.58 -24.46 13.44
CA PRO A 130 4.88 -23.29 14.26
C PRO A 130 6.14 -22.63 13.72
N LYS A 131 6.08 -21.34 13.46
CA LYS A 131 7.26 -20.58 13.08
C LYS A 131 8.04 -20.22 14.34
N ASP A 132 9.34 -20.07 14.23
CA ASP A 132 10.22 -19.74 15.38
C ASP A 132 9.85 -18.38 15.98
N SER A 133 9.33 -17.46 15.15
CA SER A 133 8.82 -16.15 15.57
C SER A 133 7.43 -15.89 15.00
N ILE A 134 6.58 -15.25 15.80
CA ILE A 134 5.27 -14.75 15.35
C ILE A 134 5.40 -13.75 14.18
N LEU A 135 6.55 -13.08 14.08
CA LEU A 135 6.85 -12.10 13.03
C LEU A 135 7.15 -12.76 11.69
N ASP A 136 7.55 -14.03 11.67
CA ASP A 136 7.81 -14.78 10.43
C ASP A 136 6.54 -15.03 9.59
N GLU A 137 5.36 -14.78 10.17
CA GLU A 137 4.09 -14.82 9.44
C GLU A 137 3.89 -13.59 8.55
N VAL A 138 4.65 -12.52 8.76
CA VAL A 138 4.55 -11.29 7.98
C VAL A 138 5.37 -11.43 6.70
N SER A 139 4.71 -11.36 5.55
CA SER A 139 5.38 -11.47 4.25
C SER A 139 6.47 -10.41 4.10
N ARG A 140 7.63 -10.83 3.58
CA ARG A 140 8.75 -9.93 3.25
C ARG A 140 8.49 -9.15 1.95
N GLY A 141 7.56 -9.61 1.12
CA GLY A 141 7.19 -8.94 -0.14
C GLY A 141 6.15 -7.82 0.01
N LEU A 142 5.73 -7.49 1.24
CA LEU A 142 4.84 -6.35 1.45
C LEU A 142 5.59 -5.03 1.26
N PRO A 143 4.91 -3.97 0.78
CA PRO A 143 5.43 -2.62 0.84
C PRO A 143 5.90 -2.25 2.25
N PRO A 144 6.96 -1.44 2.40
CA PRO A 144 7.59 -1.20 3.71
C PRO A 144 6.62 -0.69 4.78
N LEU A 145 5.73 0.25 4.46
CA LEU A 145 4.75 0.78 5.42
C LEU A 145 3.75 -0.30 5.88
N ASP A 146 3.23 -1.07 4.94
CA ASP A 146 2.30 -2.17 5.24
C ASP A 146 2.98 -3.28 6.04
N ARG A 147 4.26 -3.54 5.74
CA ARG A 147 5.05 -4.51 6.48
C ARG A 147 5.30 -4.05 7.91
N ALA A 148 5.73 -2.81 8.12
CA ALA A 148 5.92 -2.21 9.44
C ALA A 148 4.64 -2.29 10.27
N TRP A 149 3.50 -1.88 9.70
CA TRP A 149 2.19 -1.95 10.34
C TRP A 149 1.81 -3.38 10.76
N LYS A 150 2.03 -4.37 9.89
CA LYS A 150 1.73 -5.78 10.21
C LYS A 150 2.66 -6.36 11.26
N LEU A 151 3.96 -6.00 11.24
CA LEU A 151 4.92 -6.41 12.27
C LEU A 151 4.49 -5.89 13.63
N GLN A 152 4.20 -4.61 13.74
CA GLN A 152 3.76 -3.97 14.98
C GLN A 152 2.42 -4.52 15.47
N LYS A 153 1.45 -4.79 14.57
CA LYS A 153 0.18 -5.44 14.92
C LYS A 153 0.39 -6.84 15.50
N LYS A 154 1.37 -7.59 15.01
CA LYS A 154 1.73 -8.90 15.54
C LYS A 154 2.39 -8.78 16.91
N ALA A 155 3.32 -7.85 17.09
CA ALA A 155 3.98 -7.59 18.36
C ALA A 155 2.96 -7.17 19.45
N ALA A 156 2.07 -6.25 19.11
CA ALA A 156 0.99 -5.81 20.00
C ALA A 156 0.07 -6.96 20.44
N LYS A 157 -0.31 -7.86 19.51
CA LYS A 157 -1.10 -9.06 19.85
C LYS A 157 -0.37 -10.00 20.83
N ALA A 158 0.95 -9.99 20.84
CA ALA A 158 1.76 -10.76 21.78
C ALA A 158 1.96 -10.06 23.13
N GLY A 159 1.39 -8.89 23.33
CA GLY A 159 1.52 -8.10 24.56
C GLY A 159 2.65 -7.06 24.53
N PHE A 160 3.37 -6.92 23.41
CA PHE A 160 4.37 -5.88 23.24
C PHE A 160 3.74 -4.65 22.59
N ASP A 161 3.08 -3.82 23.43
CA ASP A 161 2.38 -2.61 23.02
C ASP A 161 2.43 -1.53 24.09
N TRP A 162 2.20 -0.29 23.66
CA TRP A 162 2.07 0.86 24.52
C TRP A 162 0.70 0.87 25.23
N SER A 163 0.65 1.47 26.41
CA SER A 163 -0.61 1.60 27.19
C SER A 163 -1.42 2.80 26.74
N GLU A 164 -0.76 3.89 26.35
CA GLU A 164 -1.40 5.14 26.03
C GLU A 164 -0.84 5.79 24.75
N VAL A 165 -1.70 6.53 24.04
CA VAL A 165 -1.30 7.23 22.80
C VAL A 165 -0.17 8.23 23.02
N LYS A 166 -0.12 8.84 24.21
CA LYS A 166 0.95 9.82 24.55
C LYS A 166 2.35 9.18 24.51
N ASP A 167 2.45 7.90 24.91
CA ASP A 167 3.73 7.18 24.92
C ASP A 167 4.19 6.91 23.49
N VAL A 168 3.26 6.61 22.59
CA VAL A 168 3.53 6.46 21.15
C VAL A 168 3.98 7.79 20.53
N ILE A 169 3.34 8.91 20.91
CA ILE A 169 3.74 10.26 20.45
C ILE A 169 5.12 10.61 20.99
N GLY A 170 5.38 10.33 22.27
CA GLY A 170 6.69 10.56 22.88
C GLY A 170 7.81 9.84 22.16
N LYS A 171 7.55 8.61 21.64
CA LYS A 171 8.55 7.90 20.82
C LYS A 171 8.80 8.58 19.47
N ILE A 172 7.78 9.18 18.84
CA ILE A 172 7.98 9.97 17.61
C ILE A 172 8.84 11.21 17.88
N GLU A 173 8.63 11.88 19.03
CA GLU A 173 9.44 13.05 19.44
C GLU A 173 10.88 12.65 19.73
N GLU A 174 11.11 11.47 20.32
CA GLU A 174 12.43 10.88 20.56
C GLU A 174 13.15 10.65 19.22
N GLU A 175 12.54 9.89 18.28
CA GLU A 175 13.13 9.61 16.96
C GLU A 175 13.41 10.88 16.15
N LEU A 176 12.54 11.88 16.24
CA LEU A 176 12.78 13.18 15.62
C LEU A 176 13.99 13.90 16.26
N GLY A 177 14.20 13.72 17.57
CA GLY A 177 15.37 14.17 18.28
C GLY A 177 16.65 13.53 17.76
N GLU A 178 16.66 12.21 17.56
CA GLU A 178 17.79 11.44 17.03
C GLU A 178 18.16 11.86 15.60
N VAL A 179 17.16 12.08 14.74
CA VAL A 179 17.38 12.70 13.41
C VAL A 179 18.08 14.07 13.54
N ASN A 180 17.63 14.93 14.48
CA ASN A 180 18.24 16.24 14.69
C ASN A 180 19.66 16.14 15.22
N GLU A 181 19.98 15.17 16.09
CA GLU A 181 21.33 14.91 16.57
C GLU A 181 22.28 14.53 15.45
N VAL A 182 21.85 13.60 14.58
CA VAL A 182 22.63 13.22 13.38
C VAL A 182 22.88 14.41 12.47
N LEU A 183 21.88 15.27 12.25
CA LEU A 183 22.01 16.48 11.45
C LEU A 183 22.94 17.52 12.12
N ALA A 184 22.90 17.67 13.45
CA ALA A 184 23.76 18.59 14.19
C ALA A 184 25.23 18.16 14.18
N HIS A 185 25.52 16.86 14.21
CA HIS A 185 26.87 16.32 14.11
C HIS A 185 27.45 16.40 12.69
N SER A 186 26.59 16.57 11.66
CA SER A 186 27.01 16.91 10.31
C SER A 186 27.22 18.43 10.19
N ASN A 187 28.38 18.93 10.61
CA ASN A 187 28.73 20.34 10.72
C ASN A 187 28.69 21.14 9.40
N THR A 188 27.69 20.99 8.56
CA THR A 188 27.34 21.92 7.48
C THR A 188 26.01 21.51 6.83
N VAL A 189 24.90 21.88 7.41
CA VAL A 189 23.73 22.15 6.58
C VAL A 189 23.88 23.58 6.07
N GLU A 190 24.76 23.82 5.13
CA GLU A 190 24.64 24.98 4.26
C GLU A 190 23.38 24.76 3.41
N THR A 191 22.29 25.41 3.80
CA THR A 191 21.18 25.66 2.91
C THR A 191 21.71 26.50 1.76
N ALA A 192 22.17 25.84 0.68
CA ALA A 192 22.48 26.49 -0.55
C ALA A 192 21.17 27.10 -1.07
N ALA A 193 20.98 28.40 -0.79
CA ALA A 193 19.98 29.20 -1.48
C ALA A 193 20.30 29.12 -2.98
N GLY A 194 19.57 28.28 -3.72
CA GLY A 194 19.74 28.15 -5.16
C GLY A 194 19.56 26.75 -5.76
N THR A 195 19.35 25.71 -4.98
CA THR A 195 19.14 24.36 -5.53
C THR A 195 17.64 24.09 -5.77
N VAL A 196 17.34 23.57 -6.94
CA VAL A 196 15.98 23.15 -7.36
C VAL A 196 15.41 22.17 -6.33
N PRO A 197 14.18 22.36 -5.82
CA PRO A 197 13.55 21.37 -4.95
C PRO A 197 13.42 20.04 -5.68
N GLY A 198 14.08 19.00 -5.16
CA GLY A 198 14.13 17.67 -5.76
C GLY A 198 15.52 17.13 -6.06
N ALA A 199 16.53 17.98 -6.17
CA ALA A 199 17.93 17.56 -6.19
C ALA A 199 18.53 17.83 -4.79
N ILE A 200 18.44 16.86 -3.88
CA ILE A 200 19.32 16.81 -2.73
C ILE A 200 20.71 16.51 -3.29
N ALA A 201 21.48 17.57 -3.50
CA ALA A 201 22.88 17.40 -3.88
C ALA A 201 23.58 16.61 -2.77
N ASP A 202 24.48 15.70 -3.12
CA ASP A 202 25.39 15.00 -2.20
C ASP A 202 26.22 15.95 -1.30
N SER A 203 26.10 17.25 -1.51
CA SER A 203 26.76 18.34 -0.78
C SER A 203 26.01 18.80 0.48
N VAL A 204 24.76 18.37 0.72
CA VAL A 204 23.96 18.76 1.91
C VAL A 204 24.30 17.89 3.11
N ILE A 205 24.80 16.66 2.87
CA ILE A 205 25.26 15.76 3.93
C ILE A 205 26.74 16.05 4.14
N GLY A 206 27.06 16.76 5.20
CA GLY A 206 28.44 17.06 5.57
C GLY A 206 29.24 15.77 5.78
N LYS A 207 30.57 15.87 5.61
CA LYS A 207 31.54 14.76 5.61
C LYS A 207 31.58 13.85 6.86
N THR A 208 30.72 14.03 7.85
CA THR A 208 30.79 13.36 9.16
C THR A 208 29.52 12.58 9.57
N ALA A 209 28.34 12.86 9.05
CA ALA A 209 27.22 11.95 9.21
C ALA A 209 27.14 11.04 8.01
N SER A 210 27.23 9.73 8.21
CA SER A 210 27.05 8.81 7.09
C SER A 210 25.57 8.89 6.64
N LYS A 211 25.34 8.87 5.35
CA LYS A 211 24.00 8.76 4.77
C LYS A 211 23.23 7.61 5.38
N GLU A 212 23.93 6.54 5.72
CA GLU A 212 23.40 5.33 6.37
C GLU A 212 22.86 5.62 7.79
N ALA A 213 23.54 6.46 8.58
CA ALA A 213 23.03 6.84 9.90
C ALA A 213 21.73 7.64 9.77
N LEU A 214 21.68 8.61 8.84
CA LEU A 214 20.47 9.40 8.60
C LEU A 214 19.33 8.54 8.03
N GLU A 215 19.63 7.59 7.16
CA GLU A 215 18.65 6.60 6.65
C GLU A 215 18.10 5.73 7.79
N GLY A 216 18.93 5.38 8.79
CA GLY A 216 18.52 4.65 9.99
C GLY A 216 17.48 5.45 10.78
N GLU A 217 17.85 6.64 11.25
CA GLU A 217 16.98 7.47 12.10
C GLU A 217 15.67 7.88 11.38
N LEU A 218 15.74 8.22 10.10
CA LEU A 218 14.54 8.47 9.31
C LEU A 218 13.67 7.22 9.17
N GLY A 219 14.28 6.04 9.08
CA GLY A 219 13.57 4.75 9.09
C GLY A 219 12.83 4.52 10.40
N ASP A 220 13.48 4.78 11.54
CA ASP A 220 12.90 4.62 12.88
C ASP A 220 11.78 5.64 13.14
N LEU A 221 11.95 6.88 12.70
CA LEU A 221 10.91 7.89 12.73
C LEU A 221 9.68 7.45 11.91
N LEU A 222 9.88 6.96 10.68
CA LEU A 222 8.77 6.45 9.85
C LEU A 222 8.08 5.24 10.52
N PHE A 223 8.86 4.34 11.13
CA PHE A 223 8.33 3.19 11.85
C PHE A 223 7.49 3.61 13.06
N SER A 224 7.91 4.64 13.80
CA SER A 224 7.18 5.20 14.93
C SER A 224 5.87 5.90 14.49
N VAL A 225 5.88 6.60 13.35
CA VAL A 225 4.66 7.16 12.74
C VAL A 225 3.68 6.06 12.33
N VAL A 226 4.17 4.97 11.71
CA VAL A 226 3.34 3.81 11.38
C VAL A 226 2.74 3.18 12.65
N ASN A 227 3.49 3.16 13.76
CA ASN A 227 2.98 2.66 15.04
C ASN A 227 1.85 3.54 15.59
N LEU A 228 1.93 4.85 15.46
CA LEU A 228 0.83 5.76 15.80
C LEU A 228 -0.41 5.46 14.95
N CYS A 229 -0.23 5.29 13.64
CA CYS A 229 -1.32 4.89 12.75
C CYS A 229 -1.98 3.58 13.22
N ARG A 230 -1.18 2.56 13.57
CA ARG A 230 -1.67 1.29 14.08
C ARG A 230 -2.45 1.46 15.38
N PHE A 231 -1.91 2.22 16.31
CA PHE A 231 -2.53 2.46 17.62
C PHE A 231 -3.88 3.16 17.49
N LEU A 232 -4.00 4.06 16.52
CA LEU A 232 -5.24 4.78 16.19
C LEU A 232 -6.14 4.05 15.19
N HIS A 233 -5.81 2.82 14.79
CA HIS A 233 -6.54 2.03 13.80
C HIS A 233 -6.65 2.70 12.42
N VAL A 234 -5.62 3.42 12.00
CA VAL A 234 -5.52 4.08 10.69
C VAL A 234 -4.55 3.30 9.81
N GLU A 235 -4.97 2.91 8.63
CA GLU A 235 -4.09 2.25 7.64
C GLU A 235 -3.08 3.27 7.09
N PRO A 236 -1.76 3.08 7.30
CA PRO A 236 -0.76 4.10 6.96
C PRO A 236 -0.64 4.35 5.46
N SER A 237 -0.72 3.30 4.63
CA SER A 237 -0.64 3.42 3.17
C SER A 237 -1.84 4.17 2.61
N VAL A 238 -3.05 3.89 3.10
CA VAL A 238 -4.27 4.62 2.73
C VAL A 238 -4.21 6.08 3.17
N ALA A 239 -3.73 6.35 4.40
CA ALA A 239 -3.60 7.72 4.90
C ALA A 239 -2.61 8.54 4.07
N LEU A 240 -1.50 7.93 3.65
CA LEU A 240 -0.51 8.57 2.79
C LEU A 240 -1.05 8.79 1.38
N GLN A 241 -1.75 7.81 0.80
CA GLN A 241 -2.36 7.94 -0.53
C GLN A 241 -3.37 9.09 -0.58
N ARG A 242 -4.25 9.20 0.41
CA ARG A 242 -5.17 10.35 0.52
C ARG A 242 -4.42 11.70 0.58
N THR A 243 -3.23 11.71 1.17
CA THR A 243 -2.41 12.92 1.23
C THR A 243 -1.76 13.20 -0.12
N ASN A 244 -1.33 12.18 -0.87
CA ASN A 244 -0.81 12.32 -2.23
C ASN A 244 -1.87 12.92 -3.16
N VAL A 245 -3.07 12.37 -3.20
CA VAL A 245 -4.19 12.89 -3.99
C VAL A 245 -4.53 14.34 -3.61
N LYS A 246 -4.57 14.63 -2.31
CA LYS A 246 -4.79 15.98 -1.82
C LYS A 246 -3.69 16.96 -2.24
N PHE A 247 -2.44 16.53 -2.21
CA PHE A 247 -1.29 17.32 -2.68
C PHE A 247 -1.40 17.58 -4.18
N GLU A 248 -1.64 16.55 -4.97
CA GLU A 248 -1.77 16.62 -6.42
C GLU A 248 -2.88 17.60 -6.84
N ASN A 249 -4.07 17.45 -6.28
CA ASN A 249 -5.20 18.34 -6.58
C ASN A 249 -4.91 19.80 -6.25
N ARG A 250 -4.23 20.07 -5.12
CA ARG A 250 -3.83 21.42 -4.75
C ARG A 250 -2.74 21.97 -5.66
N PHE A 251 -1.79 21.13 -6.04
CA PHE A 251 -0.71 21.54 -6.94
C PHE A 251 -1.24 21.84 -8.34
N LYS A 252 -2.15 21.02 -8.87
CA LYS A 252 -2.87 21.31 -10.12
C LYS A 252 -3.62 22.65 -10.08
N HIS A 253 -4.19 23.00 -8.93
CA HIS A 253 -4.78 24.33 -8.75
C HIS A 253 -3.73 25.44 -8.81
N VAL A 254 -2.58 25.27 -8.17
CA VAL A 254 -1.45 26.25 -8.24
C VAL A 254 -1.00 26.41 -9.69
N GLU A 255 -0.76 25.32 -10.43
CA GLU A 255 -0.37 25.35 -11.83
C GLU A 255 -1.38 26.14 -12.69
N LYS A 256 -2.68 25.85 -12.50
CA LYS A 256 -3.76 26.53 -13.20
C LYS A 256 -3.72 28.04 -12.91
N ARG A 257 -3.62 28.45 -11.63
CA ARG A 257 -3.59 29.86 -11.22
C ARG A 257 -2.35 30.61 -11.72
N MET A 258 -1.18 29.94 -11.67
CA MET A 258 0.07 30.49 -12.22
C MET A 258 -0.05 30.74 -13.73
N LYS A 259 -0.65 29.78 -14.47
CA LYS A 259 -0.91 29.94 -15.91
C LYS A 259 -1.91 31.07 -16.19
N GLU A 260 -3.01 31.18 -15.45
CA GLU A 260 -4.01 32.25 -15.59
C GLU A 260 -3.43 33.64 -15.36
N THR A 261 -2.44 33.77 -14.46
CA THR A 261 -1.77 35.03 -14.13
C THR A 261 -0.48 35.27 -14.91
N ASN A 262 -0.19 34.40 -15.88
CA ASN A 262 1.01 34.48 -16.73
C ASN A 262 2.33 34.49 -15.93
N GLN A 263 2.35 33.73 -14.83
CA GLN A 263 3.50 33.54 -13.93
C GLN A 263 4.18 32.20 -14.22
N GLU A 264 5.50 32.18 -14.21
CA GLU A 264 6.26 30.93 -14.38
C GLU A 264 6.34 30.12 -13.07
N MET A 265 6.25 28.79 -13.20
CA MET A 265 6.54 27.86 -12.11
C MET A 265 8.05 27.83 -11.87
N LYS A 266 8.55 28.66 -10.96
CA LYS A 266 9.98 28.70 -10.59
C LYS A 266 10.16 29.18 -9.15
N GLN A 267 11.27 28.82 -8.54
CA GLN A 267 11.57 29.12 -7.13
C GLN A 267 11.42 30.60 -6.78
N GLY A 268 11.78 31.52 -7.70
CA GLY A 268 11.60 32.97 -7.48
C GLY A 268 10.16 33.42 -7.32
N ASN A 269 9.18 32.57 -7.69
CA ASN A 269 7.76 32.82 -7.56
C ASN A 269 7.11 32.01 -6.42
N LEU A 270 7.91 31.44 -5.52
CA LEU A 270 7.40 30.59 -4.42
C LEU A 270 6.30 31.26 -3.59
N ALA A 271 6.45 32.53 -3.25
CA ALA A 271 5.44 33.28 -2.49
C ALA A 271 4.09 33.38 -3.22
N VAL A 272 4.10 33.46 -4.56
CA VAL A 272 2.88 33.47 -5.37
C VAL A 272 2.28 32.08 -5.42
N MET A 273 3.09 31.05 -5.60
CA MET A 273 2.65 29.65 -5.57
C MET A 273 2.05 29.29 -4.22
N ASP A 274 2.66 29.72 -3.11
CA ASP A 274 2.17 29.49 -1.75
C ASP A 274 0.81 30.17 -1.51
N LYS A 275 0.62 31.39 -2.02
CA LYS A 275 -0.71 32.05 -2.00
C LYS A 275 -1.78 31.20 -2.68
N TYR A 276 -1.49 30.65 -3.87
CA TYR A 276 -2.45 29.80 -4.59
C TYR A 276 -2.63 28.43 -3.92
N TRP A 277 -1.60 27.94 -3.24
CA TRP A 277 -1.70 26.75 -2.41
C TRP A 277 -2.66 26.95 -1.23
N GLU A 278 -2.60 28.10 -0.55
CA GLU A 278 -3.56 28.44 0.52
C GLU A 278 -5.00 28.62 -0.04
N GLU A 279 -5.14 29.21 -1.23
CA GLU A 279 -6.42 29.29 -1.93
C GLU A 279 -7.00 27.88 -2.19
N ALA A 280 -6.18 26.95 -2.67
CA ALA A 280 -6.58 25.56 -2.91
C ALA A 280 -7.10 24.85 -1.65
N LYS A 281 -6.55 25.14 -0.47
CA LYS A 281 -7.03 24.58 0.81
C LYS A 281 -8.47 24.99 1.15
N THR A 282 -8.90 26.16 0.70
CA THR A 282 -10.25 26.68 0.93
C THR A 282 -11.26 26.09 -0.07
N VAL A 283 -10.86 25.93 -1.32
CA VAL A 283 -11.69 25.34 -2.38
C VAL A 283 -11.95 23.86 -2.12
N SER A 284 -10.98 23.13 -1.57
CA SER A 284 -11.13 21.70 -1.26
C SER A 284 -12.03 21.38 -0.05
N LYS A 285 -12.54 22.38 0.65
CA LYS A 285 -13.44 22.22 1.81
C LYS A 285 -14.90 22.50 1.50
N ALA A 286 -15.21 22.99 0.32
CA ALA A 286 -16.56 23.24 -0.20
C ALA A 286 -17.02 22.09 -1.11
#